data_24b00a01bfa8755bc5f40fa234df9201
#
_entry.id   24b00a01bfa8755bc5f40fa234df9201
#
_cell.length_a   1.000
_cell.length_b   1.000
_cell.length_c   1.000
_cell.angle_alpha   90.00
_cell.angle_beta   90.00
_cell.angle_gamma   90.00
#
_symmetry.space_group_name_H-M   'P 1'
#
loop_
_entity.id
_entity.type
_entity.pdbx_description
1 polymer ?
#
loop_
_entity_poly.entity_id
_entity_poly.type
_entity_poly.pdbx_seq_one_letter_code
_entity_poly.pdbx_strand_id
1 'polypeptide(L)'
;VIDYRMPMLIPANWSFVEAAAVPEVFFTANETLFTLGQLAPGETVLIHAGASGVGTAGIQMARYIGARVFATAGAPEKIECITALGAEVGINYKTEDFAARVRELTTRAGVELIQDFIGAAYWQRNLQCLKVGGRLVLVGLMGGAKVEVDLGLILRQRLHIIGSVMRSQSLESKIAITQRFRERWLPLLTQGHIRPIIDTSFPLAEAAAAHQYMEDNRNVGKIMLIVE
;
A
#
# COMPACT_ATOMS: atom_id res chain seq x y z
N VAL A 1 26.10 4.21 -5.47
CA VAL A 1 26.12 5.68 -5.61
C VAL A 1 24.68 6.14 -5.76
N ILE A 2 24.26 7.16 -5.00
CA ILE A 2 22.95 7.79 -5.07
C ILE A 2 23.14 9.29 -5.40
N ASP A 3 22.17 9.90 -6.10
CA ASP A 3 22.19 11.34 -6.36
C ASP A 3 22.06 12.12 -5.04
N TYR A 4 22.85 13.18 -4.87
CA TYR A 4 22.91 13.96 -3.62
C TYR A 4 21.58 14.64 -3.25
N ARG A 5 20.64 14.75 -4.17
CA ARG A 5 19.29 15.30 -3.96
C ARG A 5 18.31 14.32 -3.31
N MET A 6 18.67 13.03 -3.27
CA MET A 6 17.78 11.96 -2.77
C MET A 6 18.02 11.57 -1.31
N PRO A 7 19.21 11.70 -0.70
CA PRO A 7 19.38 11.37 0.70
C PRO A 7 18.44 12.15 1.63
N MET A 8 17.97 11.47 2.66
CA MET A 8 17.21 12.06 3.76
C MET A 8 18.00 11.83 5.04
N LEU A 9 18.05 12.84 5.90
CA LEU A 9 18.67 12.69 7.22
C LEU A 9 17.82 11.75 8.05
N ILE A 10 18.48 10.80 8.72
CA ILE A 10 17.85 9.92 9.68
C ILE A 10 17.57 10.75 10.94
N PRO A 11 16.33 10.74 11.47
CA PRO A 11 16.03 11.42 12.73
C PRO A 11 16.93 10.90 13.85
N ALA A 12 17.39 11.79 14.74
CA ALA A 12 18.39 11.46 15.75
C ALA A 12 17.95 10.36 16.75
N ASN A 13 16.65 10.19 16.90
CA ASN A 13 16.06 9.18 17.80
C ASN A 13 15.70 7.86 17.09
N TRP A 14 16.09 7.69 15.81
CA TRP A 14 15.80 6.49 15.03
C TRP A 14 17.00 5.58 14.92
N SER A 15 16.74 4.28 14.98
CA SER A 15 17.71 3.25 14.60
C SER A 15 17.86 3.17 13.08
N PHE A 16 18.96 2.59 12.60
CA PHE A 16 19.13 2.28 11.19
C PHE A 16 18.05 1.32 10.67
N VAL A 17 17.55 0.41 11.52
CA VAL A 17 16.48 -0.53 11.17
C VAL A 17 15.18 0.22 10.87
N GLU A 18 14.78 1.15 11.72
CA GLU A 18 13.60 1.99 11.50
C GLU A 18 13.76 2.86 10.25
N ALA A 19 14.92 3.48 10.09
CA ALA A 19 15.19 4.32 8.93
C ALA A 19 15.16 3.53 7.61
N ALA A 20 15.76 2.33 7.58
CA ALA A 20 15.76 1.47 6.40
C ALA A 20 14.38 0.91 6.05
N ALA A 21 13.47 0.80 7.01
CA ALA A 21 12.11 0.31 6.78
C ALA A 21 11.19 1.32 6.08
N VAL A 22 11.63 2.58 5.86
CA VAL A 22 10.78 3.65 5.32
C VAL A 22 10.79 3.77 3.79
N PRO A 23 11.96 3.90 3.10
CA PRO A 23 11.98 4.48 1.75
C PRO A 23 11.12 3.74 0.73
N GLU A 24 11.22 2.42 0.66
CA GLU A 24 10.52 1.62 -0.35
C GLU A 24 9.00 1.65 -0.14
N VAL A 25 8.54 1.35 1.07
CA VAL A 25 7.11 1.14 1.33
C VAL A 25 6.33 2.46 1.40
N PHE A 26 6.89 3.49 2.04
CA PHE A 26 6.22 4.77 2.14
C PHE A 26 6.27 5.56 0.84
N PHE A 27 7.35 5.46 0.05
CA PHE A 27 7.41 6.08 -1.28
C PHE A 27 6.39 5.44 -2.21
N THR A 28 6.29 4.12 -2.20
CA THR A 28 5.29 3.39 -3.00
C THR A 28 3.88 3.77 -2.57
N ALA A 29 3.59 3.80 -1.28
CA ALA A 29 2.28 4.24 -0.77
C ALA A 29 1.97 5.69 -1.18
N ASN A 30 2.95 6.61 -1.04
CA ASN A 30 2.78 7.99 -1.46
C ASN A 30 2.44 8.12 -2.95
N GLU A 31 3.21 7.49 -3.82
CA GLU A 31 2.99 7.60 -5.26
C GLU A 31 1.67 6.97 -5.69
N THR A 32 1.33 5.81 -5.15
CA THR A 32 0.14 5.07 -5.56
C THR A 32 -1.16 5.65 -5.01
N LEU A 33 -1.15 6.15 -3.78
CA LEU A 33 -2.35 6.72 -3.17
C LEU A 33 -2.54 8.21 -3.52
N PHE A 34 -1.47 9.01 -3.48
CA PHE A 34 -1.61 10.46 -3.52
C PHE A 34 -1.19 11.07 -4.85
N THR A 35 -0.13 10.59 -5.50
CA THR A 35 0.30 11.14 -6.79
C THR A 35 -0.55 10.58 -7.94
N LEU A 36 -0.62 9.26 -8.06
CA LEU A 36 -1.37 8.58 -9.11
C LEU A 36 -2.86 8.44 -8.76
N GLY A 37 -3.13 7.98 -7.56
CA GLY A 37 -4.47 7.74 -7.06
C GLY A 37 -5.23 9.00 -6.68
N GLN A 38 -4.56 10.12 -6.43
CA GLN A 38 -5.14 11.41 -6.04
C GLN A 38 -6.16 11.29 -4.90
N LEU A 39 -5.84 10.43 -3.92
CA LEU A 39 -6.71 10.22 -2.75
C LEU A 39 -6.87 11.52 -1.97
N ALA A 40 -8.12 11.91 -1.74
CA ALA A 40 -8.50 13.12 -1.03
C ALA A 40 -9.16 12.83 0.32
N PRO A 41 -9.16 13.80 1.27
CA PRO A 41 -9.92 13.69 2.51
C PRO A 41 -11.41 13.39 2.24
N GLY A 42 -11.97 12.48 3.03
CA GLY A 42 -13.38 12.05 2.90
C GLY A 42 -13.64 10.98 1.83
N GLU A 43 -12.70 10.71 0.93
CA GLU A 43 -12.81 9.58 0.00
C GLU A 43 -12.59 8.25 0.72
N THR A 44 -13.12 7.17 0.15
CA THR A 44 -12.90 5.80 0.62
C THR A 44 -11.89 5.09 -0.27
N VAL A 45 -10.88 4.47 0.34
CA VAL A 45 -9.89 3.65 -0.36
C VAL A 45 -9.96 2.20 0.09
N LEU A 46 -9.84 1.27 -0.87
CA LEU A 46 -9.59 -0.15 -0.62
C LEU A 46 -8.12 -0.46 -0.86
N ILE A 47 -7.42 -0.93 0.17
CA ILE A 47 -6.01 -1.32 0.11
C ILE A 47 -5.91 -2.84 0.18
N HIS A 48 -5.52 -3.49 -0.91
CA HIS A 48 -5.22 -4.92 -0.88
C HIS A 48 -3.87 -5.20 -0.24
N ALA A 49 -3.69 -6.43 0.27
CA ALA A 49 -2.50 -6.81 1.04
C ALA A 49 -2.19 -5.81 2.18
N GLY A 50 -3.20 -5.41 2.93
CA GLY A 50 -3.12 -4.35 3.96
C GLY A 50 -2.06 -4.59 5.04
N ALA A 51 -1.73 -5.85 5.33
CA ALA A 51 -0.68 -6.22 6.29
C ALA A 51 0.74 -6.25 5.70
N SER A 52 0.91 -5.97 4.39
CA SER A 52 2.24 -5.82 3.78
C SER A 52 2.92 -4.53 4.23
N GLY A 53 4.21 -4.39 3.95
CA GLY A 53 4.93 -3.14 4.25
C GLY A 53 4.28 -1.91 3.60
N VAL A 54 3.92 -1.99 2.31
CA VAL A 54 3.25 -0.89 1.60
C VAL A 54 1.83 -0.69 2.12
N GLY A 55 1.09 -1.78 2.40
CA GLY A 55 -0.26 -1.73 2.93
C GLY A 55 -0.32 -1.04 4.30
N THR A 56 0.57 -1.41 5.22
CA THR A 56 0.63 -0.79 6.57
C THR A 56 1.00 0.70 6.50
N ALA A 57 1.89 1.09 5.60
CA ALA A 57 2.21 2.50 5.35
C ALA A 57 1.00 3.24 4.74
N GLY A 58 0.37 2.66 3.71
CA GLY A 58 -0.78 3.24 3.02
C GLY A 58 -1.98 3.47 3.93
N ILE A 59 -2.30 2.51 4.81
CA ILE A 59 -3.39 2.64 5.80
C ILE A 59 -3.17 3.86 6.69
N GLN A 60 -1.98 3.97 7.28
CA GLN A 60 -1.65 5.08 8.18
C GLN A 60 -1.70 6.44 7.45
N MET A 61 -1.11 6.52 6.26
CA MET A 61 -1.07 7.75 5.47
C MET A 61 -2.48 8.17 5.00
N ALA A 62 -3.30 7.22 4.52
CA ALA A 62 -4.67 7.49 4.09
C ALA A 62 -5.55 7.94 5.27
N ARG A 63 -5.47 7.25 6.42
CA ARG A 63 -6.16 7.67 7.64
C ARG A 63 -5.73 9.08 8.08
N TYR A 64 -4.42 9.37 8.07
CA TYR A 64 -3.89 10.66 8.52
C TYR A 64 -4.48 11.84 7.75
N ILE A 65 -4.74 11.68 6.44
CA ILE A 65 -5.39 12.73 5.64
C ILE A 65 -6.92 12.78 5.78
N GLY A 66 -7.52 11.90 6.58
CA GLY A 66 -8.98 11.84 6.77
C GLY A 66 -9.73 11.04 5.71
N ALA A 67 -9.07 10.12 4.98
CA ALA A 67 -9.74 9.16 4.12
C ALA A 67 -10.31 7.99 4.94
N ARG A 68 -11.40 7.37 4.45
CA ARG A 68 -11.92 6.10 4.97
C ARG A 68 -11.12 4.96 4.37
N VAL A 69 -10.63 4.06 5.20
CA VAL A 69 -9.76 2.98 4.75
C VAL A 69 -10.41 1.63 4.96
N PHE A 70 -10.64 0.89 3.88
CA PHE A 70 -10.90 -0.55 3.90
C PHE A 70 -9.62 -1.27 3.48
N ALA A 71 -9.32 -2.40 4.11
CA ALA A 71 -8.11 -3.14 3.76
C ALA A 71 -8.34 -4.65 3.82
N THR A 72 -7.68 -5.40 2.92
CA THR A 72 -7.78 -6.86 2.90
C THR A 72 -6.53 -7.50 3.49
N ALA A 73 -6.72 -8.56 4.28
CA ALA A 73 -5.66 -9.43 4.77
C ALA A 73 -6.15 -10.89 4.83
N GLY A 74 -5.27 -11.85 5.06
CA GLY A 74 -5.60 -13.27 4.95
C GLY A 74 -5.57 -14.06 6.27
N ALA A 75 -5.53 -13.38 7.42
CA ALA A 75 -5.51 -14.01 8.74
C ALA A 75 -6.09 -13.08 9.80
N PRO A 76 -6.74 -13.60 10.85
CA PRO A 76 -7.38 -12.79 11.90
C PRO A 76 -6.41 -11.81 12.57
N GLU A 77 -5.21 -12.25 12.93
CA GLU A 77 -4.17 -11.42 13.55
C GLU A 77 -3.72 -10.27 12.64
N LYS A 78 -3.72 -10.50 11.32
CA LYS A 78 -3.43 -9.46 10.33
C LYS A 78 -4.58 -8.45 10.22
N ILE A 79 -5.83 -8.91 10.35
CA ILE A 79 -7.01 -8.03 10.39
C ILE A 79 -6.96 -7.13 11.63
N GLU A 80 -6.65 -7.68 12.79
CA GLU A 80 -6.50 -6.91 14.03
C GLU A 80 -5.42 -5.83 13.86
N CYS A 81 -4.27 -6.20 13.31
CA CYS A 81 -3.16 -5.25 13.08
C CYS A 81 -3.57 -4.10 12.14
N ILE A 82 -4.14 -4.39 10.96
CA ILE A 82 -4.52 -3.33 10.02
C ILE A 82 -5.61 -2.43 10.57
N THR A 83 -6.52 -2.96 11.39
CA THR A 83 -7.55 -2.17 12.08
C THR A 83 -6.92 -1.26 13.14
N ALA A 84 -5.97 -1.76 13.92
CA ALA A 84 -5.22 -0.94 14.89
C ALA A 84 -4.41 0.18 14.21
N LEU A 85 -3.94 -0.02 12.97
CA LEU A 85 -3.25 1.00 12.18
C LEU A 85 -4.20 2.04 11.57
N GLY A 86 -5.50 1.78 11.61
CA GLY A 86 -6.52 2.75 11.21
C GLY A 86 -7.36 2.38 10.01
N ALA A 87 -7.34 1.13 9.57
CA ALA A 87 -8.38 0.65 8.67
C ALA A 87 -9.73 0.67 9.42
N GLU A 88 -10.73 1.34 8.85
CA GLU A 88 -12.11 1.34 9.39
C GLU A 88 -12.69 -0.07 9.33
N VAL A 89 -12.37 -0.81 8.26
CA VAL A 89 -12.77 -2.20 8.08
C VAL A 89 -11.61 -3.03 7.54
N GLY A 90 -11.25 -4.09 8.27
CA GLY A 90 -10.41 -5.18 7.79
C GLY A 90 -11.26 -6.30 7.22
N ILE A 91 -10.96 -6.76 6.01
CA ILE A 91 -11.70 -7.82 5.31
C ILE A 91 -10.80 -9.04 5.13
N ASN A 92 -11.19 -10.17 5.69
CA ASN A 92 -10.46 -11.43 5.50
C ASN A 92 -10.85 -12.08 4.17
N TYR A 93 -10.02 -11.88 3.14
CA TYR A 93 -10.28 -12.38 1.78
C TYR A 93 -10.34 -13.91 1.66
N LYS A 94 -9.93 -14.67 2.70
CA LYS A 94 -10.05 -16.14 2.73
C LYS A 94 -11.43 -16.61 3.16
N THR A 95 -12.14 -15.81 3.93
CA THR A 95 -13.44 -16.15 4.51
C THR A 95 -14.58 -15.26 4.02
N GLU A 96 -14.24 -14.13 3.38
CA GLU A 96 -15.22 -13.15 2.91
C GLU A 96 -15.00 -12.80 1.43
N ASP A 97 -16.09 -12.57 0.70
CA ASP A 97 -16.00 -11.89 -0.59
C ASP A 97 -15.85 -10.38 -0.35
N PHE A 98 -14.62 -9.88 -0.55
CA PHE A 98 -14.33 -8.47 -0.33
C PHE A 98 -15.19 -7.54 -1.20
N ALA A 99 -15.58 -7.95 -2.42
CA ALA A 99 -16.38 -7.11 -3.29
C ALA A 99 -17.81 -6.98 -2.78
N ALA A 100 -18.41 -8.07 -2.34
CA ALA A 100 -19.73 -8.05 -1.68
C ALA A 100 -19.68 -7.19 -0.41
N ARG A 101 -18.62 -7.35 0.40
CA ARG A 101 -18.45 -6.60 1.65
C ARG A 101 -18.28 -5.11 1.42
N VAL A 102 -17.44 -4.71 0.47
CA VAL A 102 -17.26 -3.29 0.10
C VAL A 102 -18.58 -2.68 -0.39
N ARG A 103 -19.32 -3.38 -1.22
CA ARG A 103 -20.63 -2.89 -1.72
C ARG A 103 -21.65 -2.72 -0.61
N GLU A 104 -21.67 -3.61 0.37
CA GLU A 104 -22.51 -3.49 1.57
C GLU A 104 -22.14 -2.23 2.36
N LEU A 105 -20.85 -2.08 2.72
CA LEU A 105 -20.32 -0.98 3.54
C LEU A 105 -20.47 0.40 2.88
N THR A 106 -20.54 0.46 1.56
CA THR A 106 -20.72 1.69 0.80
C THR A 106 -22.15 1.88 0.29
N THR A 107 -23.11 1.09 0.76
CA THR A 107 -24.50 1.13 0.28
C THR A 107 -24.56 1.02 -1.25
N ARG A 108 -23.71 0.17 -1.82
CA ARG A 108 -23.49 -0.06 -3.27
C ARG A 108 -22.86 1.10 -4.06
N ALA A 109 -22.43 2.18 -3.41
CA ALA A 109 -21.79 3.29 -4.09
C ALA A 109 -20.38 2.92 -4.61
N GLY A 110 -19.68 2.02 -3.92
CA GLY A 110 -18.30 1.65 -4.20
C GLY A 110 -17.28 2.61 -3.57
N VAL A 111 -16.00 2.34 -3.83
CA VAL A 111 -14.86 3.13 -3.31
C VAL A 111 -14.30 4.03 -4.41
N GLU A 112 -13.71 5.15 -4.02
CA GLU A 112 -13.08 6.09 -4.95
C GLU A 112 -11.76 5.58 -5.49
N LEU A 113 -11.00 4.82 -4.67
CA LEU A 113 -9.68 4.35 -5.03
C LEU A 113 -9.46 2.90 -4.58
N ILE A 114 -8.79 2.11 -5.42
CA ILE A 114 -8.25 0.80 -5.04
C ILE A 114 -6.75 0.81 -5.28
N GLN A 115 -5.97 0.42 -4.27
CA GLN A 115 -4.56 0.11 -4.38
C GLN A 115 -4.40 -1.41 -4.47
N ASP A 116 -3.95 -1.92 -5.63
CA ASP A 116 -3.94 -3.34 -5.95
C ASP A 116 -2.55 -3.91 -6.17
N PHE A 117 -2.20 -4.93 -5.39
CA PHE A 117 -0.96 -5.72 -5.51
C PHE A 117 -1.21 -7.10 -6.13
N ILE A 118 -2.47 -7.46 -6.37
CA ILE A 118 -2.87 -8.83 -6.73
C ILE A 118 -3.01 -8.98 -8.24
N GLY A 119 -3.65 -8.04 -8.91
CA GLY A 119 -3.82 -8.04 -10.36
C GLY A 119 -4.93 -8.97 -10.84
N ALA A 120 -4.62 -9.88 -11.78
CA ALA A 120 -5.59 -10.66 -12.53
C ALA A 120 -6.65 -11.37 -11.67
N ALA A 121 -6.23 -12.02 -10.57
CA ALA A 121 -7.15 -12.75 -9.70
C ALA A 121 -8.22 -11.87 -9.02
N TYR A 122 -7.96 -10.56 -8.88
CA TYR A 122 -8.90 -9.62 -8.23
C TYR A 122 -9.57 -8.67 -9.23
N TRP A 123 -9.17 -8.67 -10.48
CA TRP A 123 -9.61 -7.71 -11.50
C TRP A 123 -11.12 -7.49 -11.54
N GLN A 124 -11.89 -8.54 -11.77
CA GLN A 124 -13.36 -8.43 -11.91
C GLN A 124 -14.00 -7.88 -10.64
N ARG A 125 -13.57 -8.39 -9.49
CA ARG A 125 -14.08 -7.95 -8.19
C ARG A 125 -13.69 -6.51 -7.87
N ASN A 126 -12.48 -6.08 -8.24
CA ASN A 126 -12.02 -4.70 -8.09
C ASN A 126 -12.91 -3.73 -8.88
N LEU A 127 -13.21 -4.05 -10.16
CA LEU A 127 -14.10 -3.19 -10.97
C LEU A 127 -15.52 -3.09 -10.39
N GLN A 128 -16.01 -4.15 -9.73
CA GLN A 128 -17.31 -4.14 -9.05
C GLN A 128 -17.33 -3.31 -7.77
N CYS A 129 -16.18 -3.06 -7.17
CA CYS A 129 -16.03 -2.25 -5.96
C CYS A 129 -15.86 -0.77 -6.24
N LEU A 130 -15.49 -0.39 -7.47
CA LEU A 130 -15.24 0.99 -7.81
C LEU A 130 -16.53 1.77 -8.02
N LYS A 131 -16.55 2.96 -7.51
CA LYS A 131 -17.53 4.00 -7.79
C LYS A 131 -17.39 4.51 -9.22
N VAL A 132 -18.41 5.13 -9.77
CA VAL A 132 -18.34 5.84 -11.05
C VAL A 132 -17.23 6.92 -10.98
N GLY A 133 -16.31 6.91 -11.95
CA GLY A 133 -15.10 7.74 -11.93
C GLY A 133 -14.01 7.22 -11.00
N GLY A 134 -14.16 6.02 -10.45
CA GLY A 134 -13.18 5.42 -9.53
C GLY A 134 -11.85 5.09 -10.21
N ARG A 135 -10.81 4.97 -9.39
CA ARG A 135 -9.41 4.77 -9.79
C ARG A 135 -8.90 3.43 -9.26
N LEU A 136 -8.32 2.62 -10.14
CA LEU A 136 -7.59 1.39 -9.79
C LEU A 136 -6.10 1.60 -10.06
N VAL A 137 -5.28 1.62 -9.02
CA VAL A 137 -3.82 1.70 -9.17
C VAL A 137 -3.23 0.30 -9.01
N LEU A 138 -2.68 -0.23 -10.10
CA LEU A 138 -1.99 -1.52 -10.14
C LEU A 138 -0.54 -1.31 -9.68
N VAL A 139 -0.16 -1.94 -8.57
CA VAL A 139 1.15 -1.84 -7.94
C VAL A 139 1.93 -3.14 -8.10
N GLY A 140 1.23 -4.28 -8.08
CA GLY A 140 1.79 -5.61 -8.22
C GLY A 140 0.85 -6.57 -8.93
N LEU A 141 1.37 -7.76 -9.27
CA LEU A 141 0.66 -8.78 -10.04
C LEU A 141 0.81 -10.18 -9.40
N MET A 142 0.76 -10.25 -8.07
CA MET A 142 0.97 -11.50 -7.32
C MET A 142 -0.05 -12.59 -7.68
N GLY A 143 -1.26 -12.21 -8.10
CA GLY A 143 -2.33 -13.11 -8.53
C GLY A 143 -2.45 -13.25 -10.06
N GLY A 144 -1.40 -12.87 -10.80
CA GLY A 144 -1.35 -13.01 -12.26
C GLY A 144 -1.41 -11.69 -13.01
N ALA A 145 -0.90 -11.73 -14.27
CA ALA A 145 -0.74 -10.55 -15.12
C ALA A 145 -1.72 -10.50 -16.30
N LYS A 146 -2.41 -11.60 -16.61
CA LYS A 146 -3.28 -11.69 -17.80
C LYS A 146 -4.72 -11.92 -17.37
N VAL A 147 -5.64 -11.12 -17.87
CA VAL A 147 -7.06 -11.20 -17.58
C VAL A 147 -7.86 -10.75 -18.79
N GLU A 148 -9.05 -11.32 -18.98
CA GLU A 148 -10.05 -10.84 -19.93
C GLU A 148 -10.76 -9.61 -19.35
N VAL A 149 -10.95 -8.58 -20.19
CA VAL A 149 -11.43 -7.27 -19.77
C VAL A 149 -12.76 -6.91 -20.46
N ASP A 150 -13.81 -6.59 -19.68
CA ASP A 150 -15.01 -5.93 -20.18
C ASP A 150 -14.77 -4.41 -20.31
N LEU A 151 -14.40 -3.97 -21.51
CA LEU A 151 -14.23 -2.55 -21.82
C LEU A 151 -15.52 -1.73 -21.64
N GLY A 152 -16.69 -2.37 -21.84
CA GLY A 152 -17.98 -1.72 -21.64
C GLY A 152 -18.21 -1.30 -20.19
N LEU A 153 -17.75 -2.07 -19.21
CA LEU A 153 -17.80 -1.70 -17.80
C LEU A 153 -16.93 -0.47 -17.52
N ILE A 154 -15.69 -0.47 -18.01
CA ILE A 154 -14.76 0.65 -17.86
C ILE A 154 -15.36 1.92 -18.45
N LEU A 155 -15.92 1.83 -19.67
CA LEU A 155 -16.55 2.94 -20.37
C LEU A 155 -17.74 3.50 -19.59
N ARG A 156 -18.70 2.65 -19.25
CA ARG A 156 -19.94 3.09 -18.58
C ARG A 156 -19.68 3.72 -17.21
N GLN A 157 -18.71 3.19 -16.47
CA GLN A 157 -18.36 3.71 -15.14
C GLN A 157 -17.26 4.78 -15.18
N ARG A 158 -16.73 5.12 -16.36
CA ARG A 158 -15.64 6.10 -16.52
C ARG A 158 -14.44 5.81 -15.58
N LEU A 159 -14.04 4.53 -15.48
CA LEU A 159 -12.99 4.11 -14.59
C LEU A 159 -11.60 4.52 -15.09
N HIS A 160 -10.71 4.81 -14.16
CA HIS A 160 -9.31 5.09 -14.43
C HIS A 160 -8.47 3.89 -13.97
N ILE A 161 -7.80 3.22 -14.92
CA ILE A 161 -6.89 2.12 -14.66
C ILE A 161 -5.46 2.63 -14.83
N ILE A 162 -4.68 2.59 -13.74
CA ILE A 162 -3.39 3.26 -13.65
C ILE A 162 -2.32 2.23 -13.26
N GLY A 163 -1.27 2.09 -14.06
CA GLY A 163 -0.11 1.28 -13.72
C GLY A 163 0.92 2.09 -12.91
N SER A 164 1.56 1.45 -11.95
CA SER A 164 2.62 2.05 -11.13
C SER A 164 3.86 1.17 -11.09
N VAL A 165 5.00 1.72 -11.51
CA VAL A 165 6.31 1.06 -11.38
C VAL A 165 7.34 2.09 -10.92
N MET A 166 7.87 1.92 -9.70
CA MET A 166 8.90 2.81 -9.14
C MET A 166 10.28 2.54 -9.74
N ARG A 167 10.60 1.28 -9.99
CA ARG A 167 11.95 0.84 -10.39
C ARG A 167 12.42 1.47 -11.71
N SER A 168 11.53 1.57 -12.69
CA SER A 168 11.84 2.09 -14.04
C SER A 168 11.67 3.60 -14.20
N GLN A 169 11.36 4.33 -13.13
CA GLN A 169 11.28 5.79 -13.16
C GLN A 169 12.63 6.41 -13.49
N SER A 170 12.60 7.55 -14.22
CA SER A 170 13.80 8.34 -14.47
C SER A 170 14.44 8.86 -13.18
N LEU A 171 15.71 9.21 -13.21
CA LEU A 171 16.39 9.79 -12.06
C LEU A 171 15.69 11.05 -11.55
N GLU A 172 15.32 11.96 -12.46
CA GLU A 172 14.62 13.19 -12.09
C GLU A 172 13.23 12.91 -11.45
N SER A 173 12.49 11.91 -11.95
CA SER A 173 11.24 11.48 -11.32
C SER A 173 11.49 10.96 -9.91
N LYS A 174 12.51 10.12 -9.70
CA LYS A 174 12.89 9.60 -8.38
C LYS A 174 13.27 10.71 -7.40
N ILE A 175 14.03 11.71 -7.87
CA ILE A 175 14.38 12.90 -7.08
C ILE A 175 13.11 13.65 -6.67
N ALA A 176 12.23 13.94 -7.63
CA ALA A 176 10.97 14.64 -7.36
C ALA A 176 10.08 13.88 -6.36
N ILE A 177 9.98 12.54 -6.48
CA ILE A 177 9.27 11.69 -5.52
C ILE A 177 9.88 11.83 -4.13
N THR A 178 11.21 11.73 -4.02
CA THR A 178 11.91 11.83 -2.73
C THR A 178 11.72 13.22 -2.09
N GLN A 179 11.78 14.29 -2.87
CA GLN A 179 11.58 15.65 -2.37
C GLN A 179 10.15 15.86 -1.85
N ARG A 180 9.13 15.48 -2.64
CA ARG A 180 7.72 15.54 -2.19
C ARG A 180 7.49 14.73 -0.91
N PHE A 181 8.08 13.54 -0.83
CA PHE A 181 7.98 12.69 0.35
C PHE A 181 8.63 13.35 1.56
N ARG A 182 9.84 13.86 1.40
CA ARG A 182 10.59 14.55 2.47
C ARG A 182 9.82 15.74 3.02
N GLU A 183 9.20 16.53 2.16
CA GLU A 183 8.44 17.72 2.57
C GLU A 183 7.13 17.36 3.28
N ARG A 184 6.41 16.37 2.76
CA ARG A 184 5.06 16.06 3.24
C ARG A 184 5.04 15.06 4.38
N TRP A 185 5.83 13.99 4.30
CA TRP A 185 5.65 12.81 5.16
C TRP A 185 6.76 12.59 6.18
N LEU A 186 7.99 13.00 5.87
CA LEU A 186 9.10 12.83 6.82
C LEU A 186 8.87 13.54 8.16
N PRO A 187 8.30 14.77 8.22
CA PRO A 187 7.95 15.40 9.50
C PRO A 187 6.96 14.55 10.33
N LEU A 188 5.98 13.91 9.70
CA LEU A 188 4.98 13.09 10.38
C LEU A 188 5.57 11.80 10.93
N LEU A 189 6.50 11.20 10.19
CA LEU A 189 7.29 10.06 10.66
C LEU A 189 8.15 10.45 11.88
N THR A 190 8.84 11.59 11.80
CA THR A 190 9.68 12.10 12.89
C THR A 190 8.88 12.42 14.16
N GLN A 191 7.66 12.90 14.00
CA GLN A 191 6.73 13.21 15.11
C GLN A 191 5.99 11.98 15.63
N GLY A 192 6.12 10.82 14.97
CA GLY A 192 5.46 9.59 15.38
C GLY A 192 3.97 9.48 15.03
N HIS A 193 3.44 10.38 14.17
CA HIS A 193 2.06 10.28 13.68
C HIS A 193 1.82 9.09 12.78
N ILE A 194 2.85 8.72 12.03
CA ILE A 194 2.93 7.49 11.23
C ILE A 194 4.29 6.84 11.51
N ARG A 195 4.39 5.53 11.38
CA ARG A 195 5.62 4.78 11.67
C ARG A 195 5.78 3.56 10.77
N PRO A 196 7.01 3.13 10.46
CA PRO A 196 7.23 1.85 9.81
C PRO A 196 6.83 0.72 10.74
N ILE A 197 6.15 -0.27 10.19
CA ILE A 197 5.81 -1.51 10.90
C ILE A 197 6.88 -2.53 10.56
N ILE A 198 7.63 -2.94 11.57
CA ILE A 198 8.70 -3.94 11.45
C ILE A 198 8.23 -5.17 12.19
N ASP A 199 8.11 -6.28 11.48
CA ASP A 199 7.68 -7.55 12.02
C ASP A 199 8.82 -8.25 12.77
N THR A 200 9.94 -8.42 12.05
CA THR A 200 11.12 -9.10 12.59
C THR A 200 12.38 -8.67 11.84
N SER A 201 13.53 -9.04 12.41
CA SER A 201 14.85 -8.83 11.80
C SER A 201 15.63 -10.13 11.76
N PHE A 202 16.44 -10.33 10.72
CA PHE A 202 17.36 -11.44 10.54
C PHE A 202 18.77 -10.89 10.28
N PRO A 203 19.83 -11.59 10.70
CA PRO A 203 21.17 -11.32 10.17
C PRO A 203 21.20 -11.43 8.64
N LEU A 204 22.01 -10.61 7.96
CA LEU A 204 22.11 -10.68 6.48
C LEU A 204 22.50 -12.08 6.01
N ALA A 205 23.34 -12.80 6.76
CA ALA A 205 23.71 -14.19 6.46
C ALA A 205 22.51 -15.16 6.42
N GLU A 206 21.42 -14.82 7.09
CA GLU A 206 20.17 -15.60 7.13
C GLU A 206 19.10 -15.09 6.16
N ALA A 207 19.47 -14.35 5.12
CA ALA A 207 18.53 -13.80 4.14
C ALA A 207 17.61 -14.87 3.52
N ALA A 208 18.10 -16.10 3.33
CA ALA A 208 17.27 -17.20 2.84
C ALA A 208 16.12 -17.54 3.79
N ALA A 209 16.38 -17.56 5.12
CA ALA A 209 15.35 -17.80 6.13
C ALA A 209 14.34 -16.64 6.18
N ALA A 210 14.81 -15.40 6.04
CA ALA A 210 13.95 -14.22 5.95
C ALA A 210 13.01 -14.27 4.72
N HIS A 211 13.52 -14.72 3.57
CA HIS A 211 12.71 -14.91 2.36
C HIS A 211 11.67 -16.01 2.56
N GLN A 212 12.06 -17.16 3.14
CA GLN A 212 11.11 -18.24 3.42
C GLN A 212 10.01 -17.78 4.39
N TYR A 213 10.37 -17.03 5.43
CA TYR A 213 9.40 -16.44 6.36
C TYR A 213 8.38 -15.53 5.66
N MET A 214 8.83 -14.76 4.66
CA MET A 214 7.96 -13.91 3.85
C MET A 214 7.08 -14.73 2.90
N GLU A 215 7.64 -15.76 2.26
CA GLU A 215 6.92 -16.65 1.33
C GLU A 215 5.83 -17.46 2.06
N ASP A 216 6.09 -17.84 3.30
CA ASP A 216 5.09 -18.46 4.20
C ASP A 216 3.97 -17.47 4.60
N ASN A 217 4.04 -16.21 4.14
CA ASN A 217 3.09 -15.15 4.45
C ASN A 217 2.87 -14.93 5.96
N ARG A 218 3.93 -15.04 6.76
CA ARG A 218 3.88 -14.91 8.21
C ARG A 218 3.93 -13.46 8.68
N ASN A 219 4.67 -12.61 7.95
CA ASN A 219 4.99 -11.25 8.35
C ASN A 219 3.80 -10.29 8.32
N VAL A 220 3.91 -9.27 9.18
CA VAL A 220 3.11 -8.04 9.15
C VAL A 220 4.06 -6.85 9.02
N GLY A 221 3.98 -6.09 7.93
CA GLY A 221 4.94 -5.02 7.67
C GLY A 221 6.26 -5.52 7.08
N LYS A 222 7.38 -4.96 7.52
CA LYS A 222 8.72 -5.20 6.98
C LYS A 222 9.48 -6.28 7.75
N ILE A 223 10.21 -7.09 7.01
CA ILE A 223 11.28 -7.96 7.52
C ILE A 223 12.59 -7.24 7.23
N MET A 224 13.44 -7.06 8.23
CA MET A 224 14.70 -6.35 8.09
C MET A 224 15.88 -7.29 8.09
N LEU A 225 16.91 -6.99 7.29
CA LEU A 225 18.18 -7.68 7.29
C LEU A 225 19.24 -6.78 7.96
N ILE A 226 19.89 -7.31 8.97
CA ILE A 226 20.90 -6.59 9.73
C ILE A 226 22.29 -6.93 9.18
N VAL A 227 23.06 -5.91 8.87
CA VAL A 227 24.47 -6.02 8.51
C VAL A 227 25.27 -5.79 9.77
N GLU A 228 26.06 -6.79 10.19
CA GLU A 228 26.99 -6.70 11.31
C GLU A 228 28.31 -6.05 10.88
#